data_3cf972e45fab3c293f6b6a22968a4ecf
#
_entry.id   3cf972e45fab3c293f6b6a22968a4ecf
#
_cell.length_a   1.000
_cell.length_b   1.000
_cell.length_c   1.000
_cell.angle_alpha   90.00
_cell.angle_beta   90.00
_cell.angle_gamma   90.00
#
_symmetry.space_group_name_H-M   'P 1'
#
loop_
_entity.id
_entity.type
_entity.pdbx_description
1 polymer ?
#
loop_
_entity_poly.entity_id
_entity_poly.type
_entity_poly.pdbx_seq_one_letter_code
_entity_poly.pdbx_strand_id
1 'polypeptide(L)'
;MARRGILQTLLLAAALAPLSGCGFRPLYGNASTASTASGTRVDQQMAGVRIEAISNREGQQLHNALRDRFNPLGQPADSTYSLNVSLAIRSYGALSKRDLSATRRNVELNAFYSLRDKGDRVVMSDRSVITTGYDEFDDPLNDISAYEDTIRRGTLQLAEQIRTRVAVFMTSGTPAPITPPPPGSPPPAEAPGSWATP
;
A
#
# COMPACT_ATOMS: atom_id res chain seq x y z
N MET A 1 32.96 -46.14 28.78
CA MET A 1 32.97 -45.43 27.47
C MET A 1 31.61 -44.83 27.12
N ALA A 2 30.49 -45.33 27.63
CA ALA A 2 29.12 -44.83 27.29
C ALA A 2 28.79 -43.38 27.78
N ARG A 3 29.35 -42.94 28.92
CA ARG A 3 29.07 -41.62 29.48
C ARG A 3 29.58 -40.45 28.64
N ARG A 4 30.68 -40.63 27.91
CA ARG A 4 31.22 -39.57 27.03
C ARG A 4 30.37 -39.35 25.76
N GLY A 5 29.76 -40.43 25.22
CA GLY A 5 28.87 -40.33 24.05
C GLY A 5 27.57 -39.57 24.37
N ILE A 6 26.98 -39.82 25.55
CA ILE A 6 25.73 -39.16 25.97
C ILE A 6 25.97 -37.64 26.21
N LEU A 7 27.12 -37.27 26.75
CA LEU A 7 27.45 -35.85 26.96
C LEU A 7 27.65 -35.10 25.63
N GLN A 8 28.27 -35.76 24.64
CA GLN A 8 28.48 -35.16 23.30
C GLN A 8 27.19 -35.00 22.53
N THR A 9 26.26 -35.96 22.59
CA THR A 9 24.95 -35.86 21.95
C THR A 9 24.08 -34.78 22.62
N LEU A 10 24.15 -34.63 23.94
CA LEU A 10 23.43 -33.57 24.67
C LEU A 10 23.95 -32.17 24.31
N LEU A 11 25.29 -32.02 24.17
CA LEU A 11 25.92 -30.76 23.78
C LEU A 11 25.58 -30.37 22.34
N LEU A 12 25.48 -31.35 21.42
CA LEU A 12 25.12 -31.11 20.03
C LEU A 12 23.65 -30.71 19.90
N ALA A 13 22.75 -31.31 20.69
CA ALA A 13 21.34 -30.94 20.74
C ALA A 13 21.09 -29.53 21.29
N ALA A 14 21.88 -29.12 22.29
CA ALA A 14 21.80 -27.75 22.86
C ALA A 14 22.31 -26.66 21.91
N ALA A 15 23.21 -26.99 20.98
CA ALA A 15 23.74 -26.04 20.00
C ALA A 15 22.76 -25.75 18.82
N LEU A 16 21.75 -26.62 18.60
CA LEU A 16 20.74 -26.40 17.55
C LEU A 16 19.50 -25.62 18.01
N ALA A 17 19.32 -25.40 19.30
CA ALA A 17 18.17 -24.71 19.87
C ALA A 17 18.05 -23.20 19.51
N PRO A 18 19.11 -22.41 19.26
CA PRO A 18 18.97 -20.99 18.96
C PRO A 18 18.55 -20.66 17.51
N LEU A 19 18.44 -21.64 16.59
CA LEU A 19 18.08 -21.35 15.19
C LEU A 19 16.57 -21.18 14.95
N SER A 20 15.71 -21.51 15.90
CA SER A 20 14.26 -21.34 15.79
C SER A 20 13.75 -19.95 16.18
N GLY A 21 14.62 -19.01 16.49
CA GLY A 21 14.28 -17.67 16.99
C GLY A 21 14.22 -16.54 15.96
N CYS A 22 14.29 -16.81 14.65
CA CYS A 22 13.99 -15.81 13.65
C CYS A 22 12.47 -15.55 13.65
N GLY A 23 12.03 -14.57 14.41
CA GLY A 23 10.63 -14.15 14.55
C GLY A 23 9.99 -13.58 13.27
N PHE A 24 10.39 -14.08 12.10
CA PHE A 24 9.78 -13.72 10.83
C PHE A 24 8.45 -14.45 10.70
N ARG A 25 7.34 -13.72 10.94
CA ARG A 25 5.98 -14.22 10.69
C ARG A 25 5.54 -13.76 9.30
N PRO A 26 5.28 -14.66 8.36
CA PRO A 26 4.73 -14.28 7.06
C PRO A 26 3.33 -13.68 7.26
N LEU A 27 3.13 -12.45 6.79
CA LEU A 27 1.86 -11.71 6.93
C LEU A 27 0.69 -12.39 6.20
N TYR A 28 0.98 -13.22 5.20
CA TYR A 28 0.00 -13.87 4.31
C TYR A 28 0.12 -15.41 4.23
N GLY A 29 0.78 -16.06 5.17
CA GLY A 29 0.88 -17.54 5.18
C GLY A 29 -0.40 -18.20 5.65
N ASN A 30 -0.85 -19.28 4.98
CA ASN A 30 -2.04 -20.06 5.36
C ASN A 30 -1.96 -20.68 6.77
N ALA A 31 -0.77 -20.81 7.32
CA ALA A 31 -0.53 -21.25 8.70
C ALA A 31 -0.40 -20.06 9.67
N SER A 32 -0.57 -18.84 9.20
CA SER A 32 -0.40 -17.67 10.01
C SER A 32 -1.59 -17.47 10.92
N THR A 33 -1.47 -17.96 12.10
CA THR A 33 -2.07 -17.42 13.30
C THR A 33 -1.47 -16.05 13.61
N ALA A 34 -1.34 -15.16 12.63
CA ALA A 34 -1.11 -13.75 12.88
C ALA A 34 -2.41 -13.21 13.49
N SER A 35 -2.61 -13.51 14.77
CA SER A 35 -3.66 -12.90 15.57
C SER A 35 -3.25 -11.45 15.81
N THR A 36 -4.18 -10.55 15.57
CA THR A 36 -4.09 -9.16 16.01
C THR A 36 -4.09 -9.12 17.53
N ALA A 37 -3.80 -7.97 18.13
CA ALA A 37 -3.94 -7.77 19.57
C ALA A 37 -5.34 -8.19 20.11
N SER A 38 -6.34 -8.28 19.23
CA SER A 38 -7.71 -8.73 19.54
C SER A 38 -7.97 -10.21 19.22
N GLY A 39 -6.97 -11.01 18.83
CA GLY A 39 -7.14 -12.44 18.54
C GLY A 39 -7.82 -12.77 17.20
N THR A 40 -8.20 -11.77 16.41
CA THR A 40 -8.84 -11.94 15.09
C THR A 40 -7.78 -11.99 13.98
N ARG A 41 -7.98 -12.84 12.96
CA ARG A 41 -7.07 -12.89 11.82
C ARG A 41 -7.08 -11.56 11.06
N VAL A 42 -5.90 -11.10 10.63
CA VAL A 42 -5.75 -9.88 9.83
C VAL A 42 -6.64 -9.93 8.58
N ASP A 43 -6.70 -11.07 7.91
CA ASP A 43 -7.53 -11.25 6.72
C ASP A 43 -9.02 -11.01 7.00
N GLN A 44 -9.53 -11.46 8.16
CA GLN A 44 -10.92 -11.23 8.56
C GLN A 44 -11.18 -9.76 8.89
N GLN A 45 -10.23 -9.10 9.53
CA GLN A 45 -10.34 -7.66 9.80
C GLN A 45 -10.29 -6.83 8.52
N MET A 46 -9.40 -7.19 7.58
CA MET A 46 -9.32 -6.55 6.28
C MET A 46 -10.58 -6.75 5.45
N ALA A 47 -11.20 -7.95 5.50
CA ALA A 47 -12.48 -8.21 4.85
C ALA A 47 -13.62 -7.36 5.43
N GLY A 48 -13.49 -6.87 6.67
CA GLY A 48 -14.42 -5.94 7.31
C GLY A 48 -14.25 -4.48 6.95
N VAL A 49 -13.28 -4.14 6.08
CA VAL A 49 -13.04 -2.77 5.62
C VAL A 49 -13.91 -2.48 4.40
N ARG A 50 -14.74 -1.45 4.47
CA ARG A 50 -15.46 -0.90 3.32
C ARG A 50 -14.58 0.11 2.62
N ILE A 51 -14.48 0.03 1.29
CA ILE A 51 -13.78 1.02 0.47
C ILE A 51 -14.81 2.05 -0.01
N GLU A 52 -14.61 3.32 0.34
CA GLU A 52 -15.46 4.41 -0.12
C GLU A 52 -15.20 4.73 -1.59
N ALA A 53 -16.19 5.32 -2.27
CA ALA A 53 -16.05 5.71 -3.66
C ALA A 53 -14.97 6.77 -3.82
N ILE A 54 -14.10 6.60 -4.82
CA ILE A 54 -13.05 7.55 -5.16
C ILE A 54 -13.46 8.29 -6.43
N SER A 55 -13.38 9.62 -6.39
CA SER A 55 -13.74 10.45 -7.53
C SER A 55 -12.80 10.24 -8.71
N ASN A 56 -13.26 10.56 -9.92
CA ASN A 56 -12.55 10.49 -11.18
C ASN A 56 -12.33 9.06 -11.72
N ARG A 57 -11.97 8.96 -12.99
CA ARG A 57 -11.75 7.70 -13.72
C ARG A 57 -10.59 6.89 -13.12
N GLU A 58 -9.49 7.54 -12.83
CA GLU A 58 -8.30 6.92 -12.23
C GLU A 58 -8.57 6.53 -10.78
N GLY A 59 -9.34 7.33 -10.06
CA GLY A 59 -9.82 7.00 -8.72
C GLY A 59 -10.71 5.76 -8.73
N GLN A 60 -11.55 5.58 -9.76
CA GLN A 60 -12.37 4.38 -9.91
C GLN A 60 -11.50 3.13 -10.18
N GLN A 61 -10.41 3.27 -10.95
CA GLN A 61 -9.44 2.17 -11.13
C GLN A 61 -8.79 1.78 -9.80
N LEU A 62 -8.37 2.78 -9.00
CA LEU A 62 -7.82 2.54 -7.67
C LEU A 62 -8.85 1.90 -6.72
N HIS A 63 -10.10 2.38 -6.75
CA HIS A 63 -11.19 1.82 -5.96
C HIS A 63 -11.39 0.33 -6.27
N ASN A 64 -11.45 -0.04 -7.54
CA ASN A 64 -11.60 -1.44 -7.96
C ASN A 64 -10.38 -2.27 -7.51
N ALA A 65 -9.17 -1.75 -7.73
CA ALA A 65 -7.94 -2.42 -7.30
C ALA A 65 -7.86 -2.63 -5.78
N LEU A 66 -8.37 -1.70 -4.98
CA LEU A 66 -8.48 -1.84 -3.53
C LEU A 66 -9.53 -2.88 -3.15
N ARG A 67 -10.72 -2.84 -3.76
CA ARG A 67 -11.79 -3.81 -3.51
C ARG A 67 -11.33 -5.25 -3.77
N ASP A 68 -10.67 -5.49 -4.88
CA ASP A 68 -10.15 -6.81 -5.24
C ASP A 68 -9.17 -7.35 -4.19
N ARG A 69 -8.45 -6.47 -3.50
CA ARG A 69 -7.44 -6.83 -2.50
C ARG A 69 -7.97 -6.94 -1.07
N PHE A 70 -8.92 -6.11 -0.71
CA PHE A 70 -9.53 -6.09 0.63
C PHE A 70 -10.73 -7.03 0.71
N ASN A 71 -11.57 -7.02 -0.30
CA ASN A 71 -12.87 -7.69 -0.32
C ASN A 71 -13.04 -8.57 -1.57
N PRO A 72 -12.20 -9.59 -1.83
CA PRO A 72 -12.29 -10.42 -3.02
C PRO A 72 -13.63 -11.16 -3.14
N LEU A 73 -14.34 -11.36 -2.03
CA LEU A 73 -15.67 -11.98 -1.98
C LEU A 73 -16.82 -10.96 -2.00
N GLY A 74 -16.53 -9.69 -2.20
CA GLY A 74 -17.49 -8.59 -2.17
C GLY A 74 -17.37 -7.73 -0.90
N GLN A 75 -17.89 -6.50 -0.98
CA GLN A 75 -17.86 -5.58 0.17
C GLN A 75 -18.79 -6.05 1.30
N PRO A 76 -18.36 -5.93 2.56
CA PRO A 76 -19.18 -6.34 3.70
C PRO A 76 -20.42 -5.45 3.81
N ALA A 77 -21.57 -6.07 4.15
CA ALA A 77 -22.79 -5.36 4.48
C ALA A 77 -22.60 -4.57 5.79
N ASP A 78 -22.00 -5.23 6.80
CA ASP A 78 -21.61 -4.63 8.07
C ASP A 78 -20.09 -4.40 8.09
N SER A 79 -19.66 -3.19 7.76
CA SER A 79 -18.25 -2.82 7.82
C SER A 79 -17.83 -2.48 9.26
N THR A 80 -16.67 -2.98 9.67
CA THR A 80 -16.02 -2.60 10.93
C THR A 80 -15.24 -1.31 10.78
N TYR A 81 -14.70 -1.10 9.57
CA TYR A 81 -13.93 0.09 9.21
C TYR A 81 -14.38 0.60 7.84
N SER A 82 -14.19 1.91 7.60
CA SER A 82 -14.30 2.52 6.28
C SER A 82 -12.97 3.14 5.89
N LEU A 83 -12.52 2.85 4.66
CA LEU A 83 -11.31 3.41 4.06
C LEU A 83 -11.72 4.51 3.07
N ASN A 84 -11.40 5.75 3.41
CA ASN A 84 -11.55 6.90 2.55
C ASN A 84 -10.21 7.20 1.87
N VAL A 85 -10.21 7.37 0.55
CA VAL A 85 -8.99 7.62 -0.24
C VAL A 85 -9.21 8.79 -1.18
N SER A 86 -8.25 9.69 -1.23
CA SER A 86 -8.15 10.78 -2.20
C SER A 86 -6.91 10.57 -3.07
N LEU A 87 -7.08 10.56 -4.40
CA LEU A 87 -6.00 10.35 -5.37
C LEU A 87 -5.69 11.64 -6.11
N ALA A 88 -4.43 12.04 -6.09
CA ALA A 88 -3.88 13.12 -6.91
C ALA A 88 -2.83 12.54 -7.87
N ILE A 89 -2.90 12.92 -9.14
CA ILE A 89 -1.97 12.47 -10.18
C ILE A 89 -1.28 13.69 -10.77
N ARG A 90 0.04 13.60 -10.92
CA ARG A 90 0.86 14.62 -11.57
C ARG A 90 1.73 13.97 -12.62
N SER A 91 1.83 14.61 -13.80
CA SER A 91 2.73 14.21 -14.87
C SER A 91 3.73 15.33 -15.13
N TYR A 92 5.01 14.96 -15.25
CA TYR A 92 6.08 15.90 -15.53
C TYR A 92 7.16 15.26 -16.41
N GLY A 93 7.81 16.08 -17.25
CA GLY A 93 8.90 15.63 -18.09
C GLY A 93 10.11 15.23 -17.24
N ALA A 94 10.69 14.08 -17.51
CA ALA A 94 11.82 13.57 -16.74
C ALA A 94 13.17 14.05 -17.31
N LEU A 95 13.31 14.12 -18.63
CA LEU A 95 14.51 14.60 -19.35
C LEU A 95 14.12 14.94 -20.79
N SER A 96 14.58 16.10 -21.25
CA SER A 96 14.65 16.45 -22.66
C SER A 96 16.08 16.15 -23.14
N LYS A 97 16.26 15.16 -24.00
CA LYS A 97 17.51 15.03 -24.73
C LYS A 97 17.58 16.17 -25.78
N ARG A 98 18.78 16.71 -26.00
CA ARG A 98 19.04 17.74 -27.04
C ARG A 98 18.65 17.34 -28.46
N ASP A 99 18.25 16.12 -28.67
CA ASP A 99 18.02 15.45 -29.93
C ASP A 99 16.56 14.97 -30.09
N LEU A 100 15.60 15.60 -29.43
CA LEU A 100 14.15 15.53 -29.66
C LEU A 100 13.50 14.13 -29.86
N SER A 101 14.21 13.02 -29.74
CA SER A 101 13.75 11.70 -30.17
C SER A 101 13.17 10.80 -29.06
N ALA A 102 13.25 11.15 -27.80
CA ALA A 102 12.53 10.44 -26.73
C ALA A 102 12.39 11.32 -25.49
N THR A 103 11.23 11.85 -25.29
CA THR A 103 10.87 12.52 -24.05
C THR A 103 10.27 11.46 -23.11
N ARG A 104 10.92 11.26 -21.96
CA ARG A 104 10.37 10.40 -20.91
C ARG A 104 9.49 11.23 -20.00
N ARG A 105 8.27 10.77 -19.74
CA ARG A 105 7.37 11.36 -18.76
C ARG A 105 7.32 10.53 -17.49
N ASN A 106 7.39 11.19 -16.36
CA ASN A 106 7.12 10.61 -15.05
C ASN A 106 5.69 10.94 -14.64
N VAL A 107 5.03 9.96 -14.06
CA VAL A 107 3.69 10.09 -13.50
C VAL A 107 3.78 9.74 -12.02
N GLU A 108 3.44 10.69 -11.18
CA GLU A 108 3.37 10.53 -9.72
C GLU A 108 1.91 10.35 -9.32
N LEU A 109 1.60 9.21 -8.72
CA LEU A 109 0.32 8.91 -8.10
C LEU A 109 0.47 9.08 -6.60
N ASN A 110 -0.33 9.95 -6.02
CA ASN A 110 -0.27 10.33 -4.63
C ASN A 110 -1.64 10.09 -3.98
N ALA A 111 -1.72 9.07 -3.10
CA ALA A 111 -2.94 8.77 -2.37
C ALA A 111 -2.82 9.21 -0.91
N PHE A 112 -3.75 10.03 -0.47
CA PHE A 112 -4.01 10.29 0.94
C PHE A 112 -5.18 9.43 1.37
N TYR A 113 -5.05 8.74 2.47
CA TYR A 113 -6.11 7.85 2.93
C TYR A 113 -6.25 7.87 4.45
N SER A 114 -7.48 7.64 4.88
CA SER A 114 -7.82 7.53 6.29
C SER A 114 -8.73 6.34 6.53
N LEU A 115 -8.44 5.60 7.59
CA LEU A 115 -9.26 4.52 8.09
C LEU A 115 -10.11 5.04 9.24
N ARG A 116 -11.42 4.81 9.18
CA ARG A 116 -12.38 5.22 10.22
C ARG A 116 -13.02 3.99 10.84
N ASP A 117 -13.31 4.08 12.12
CA ASP A 117 -14.07 3.05 12.83
C ASP A 117 -15.60 3.23 12.64
N LYS A 118 -16.40 2.31 13.20
CA LYS A 118 -17.88 2.42 13.18
C LYS A 118 -18.43 3.71 13.78
N GLY A 119 -17.67 4.35 14.65
CA GLY A 119 -18.02 5.64 15.27
C GLY A 119 -17.54 6.85 14.46
N ASP A 120 -17.15 6.66 13.20
CA ASP A 120 -16.62 7.70 12.29
C ASP A 120 -15.34 8.38 12.80
N ARG A 121 -14.64 7.80 13.78
CA ARG A 121 -13.35 8.32 14.27
C ARG A 121 -12.23 7.84 13.38
N VAL A 122 -11.35 8.74 13.00
CA VAL A 122 -10.13 8.40 12.26
C VAL A 122 -9.18 7.65 13.19
N VAL A 123 -8.93 6.38 12.88
CA VAL A 123 -8.03 5.50 13.63
C VAL A 123 -6.65 5.39 12.98
N MET A 124 -6.56 5.67 11.67
CA MET A 124 -5.32 5.74 10.93
C MET A 124 -5.45 6.80 9.83
N SER A 125 -4.40 7.56 9.60
CA SER A 125 -4.26 8.45 8.44
C SER A 125 -2.84 8.35 7.93
N ASP A 126 -2.68 8.15 6.61
CA ASP A 126 -1.36 7.97 6.00
C ASP A 126 -1.38 8.38 4.52
N ARG A 127 -0.22 8.38 3.91
CA ARG A 127 0.01 8.75 2.51
C ARG A 127 0.87 7.71 1.82
N SER A 128 0.50 7.36 0.60
CA SER A 128 1.32 6.53 -0.28
C SER A 128 1.60 7.23 -1.60
N VAL A 129 2.82 7.13 -2.08
CA VAL A 129 3.27 7.75 -3.33
C VAL A 129 3.91 6.69 -4.20
N ILE A 130 3.50 6.63 -5.46
CA ILE A 130 4.12 5.82 -6.51
C ILE A 130 4.54 6.74 -7.64
N THR A 131 5.81 6.64 -8.04
CA THR A 131 6.32 7.29 -9.24
C THR A 131 6.60 6.22 -10.28
N THR A 132 6.00 6.36 -11.44
CA THR A 132 6.19 5.48 -12.60
C THR A 132 6.44 6.36 -13.83
N GLY A 133 6.86 5.78 -14.94
CA GLY A 133 7.15 6.56 -16.15
C GLY A 133 6.87 5.78 -17.42
N TYR A 134 6.71 6.54 -18.50
CA TYR A 134 6.59 6.02 -19.85
C TYR A 134 7.37 6.91 -20.82
N ASP A 135 7.68 6.37 -21.99
CA ASP A 135 8.27 7.12 -23.07
C ASP A 135 7.15 7.80 -23.87
N GLU A 136 7.27 9.10 -24.10
CA GLU A 136 6.31 9.88 -24.88
C GLU A 136 6.45 9.53 -26.36
N PHE A 137 5.32 9.31 -27.03
CA PHE A 137 5.27 8.95 -28.44
C PHE A 137 4.75 10.11 -29.28
N ASP A 138 5.29 10.28 -30.49
CA ASP A 138 4.80 11.28 -31.44
C ASP A 138 3.39 10.97 -31.93
N ASP A 139 3.00 9.69 -31.96
CA ASP A 139 1.64 9.26 -32.27
C ASP A 139 0.74 9.42 -31.03
N PRO A 140 -0.31 10.28 -31.11
CA PRO A 140 -1.20 10.54 -29.98
C PRO A 140 -1.93 9.29 -29.44
N LEU A 141 -2.25 8.30 -30.28
CA LEU A 141 -2.93 7.08 -29.83
C LEU A 141 -1.99 6.21 -28.99
N ASN A 142 -0.73 6.11 -29.42
CA ASN A 142 0.29 5.37 -28.66
C ASN A 142 0.61 6.07 -27.35
N ASP A 143 0.68 7.40 -27.33
CA ASP A 143 0.95 8.18 -26.11
C ASP A 143 -0.17 8.03 -25.09
N ILE A 144 -1.43 8.14 -25.50
CA ILE A 144 -2.60 7.92 -24.63
C ILE A 144 -2.57 6.50 -24.05
N SER A 145 -2.30 5.49 -24.88
CA SER A 145 -2.26 4.10 -24.45
C SER A 145 -1.14 3.84 -23.44
N ALA A 146 0.04 4.42 -23.64
CA ALA A 146 1.18 4.34 -22.74
C ALA A 146 0.89 5.03 -21.39
N TYR A 147 0.25 6.19 -21.43
CA TYR A 147 -0.19 6.90 -20.24
C TYR A 147 -1.20 6.06 -19.44
N GLU A 148 -2.26 5.56 -20.09
CA GLU A 148 -3.30 4.76 -19.43
C GLU A 148 -2.75 3.47 -18.82
N ASP A 149 -1.84 2.78 -19.51
CA ASP A 149 -1.17 1.60 -18.99
C ASP A 149 -0.30 1.94 -17.76
N THR A 150 0.38 3.08 -17.81
CA THR A 150 1.19 3.59 -16.70
C THR A 150 0.34 3.89 -15.46
N ILE A 151 -0.82 4.55 -15.64
CA ILE A 151 -1.78 4.77 -14.56
C ILE A 151 -2.28 3.44 -13.99
N ARG A 152 -2.65 2.50 -14.85
CA ARG A 152 -3.12 1.18 -14.42
C ARG A 152 -2.08 0.44 -13.57
N ARG A 153 -0.83 0.39 -14.00
CA ARG A 153 0.26 -0.21 -13.22
C ARG A 153 0.50 0.52 -11.90
N GLY A 154 0.52 1.84 -11.93
CA GLY A 154 0.69 2.67 -10.74
C GLY A 154 -0.42 2.47 -9.72
N THR A 155 -1.69 2.42 -10.16
CA THR A 155 -2.83 2.18 -9.25
C THR A 155 -2.80 0.79 -8.62
N LEU A 156 -2.36 -0.25 -9.35
CA LEU A 156 -2.19 -1.59 -8.80
C LEU A 156 -1.12 -1.64 -7.71
N GLN A 157 0.02 -0.98 -7.93
CA GLN A 157 1.09 -0.88 -6.94
C GLN A 157 0.66 -0.06 -5.72
N LEU A 158 -0.05 1.05 -5.95
CA LEU A 158 -0.56 1.92 -4.90
C LEU A 158 -1.56 1.17 -3.99
N ALA A 159 -2.47 0.40 -4.60
CA ALA A 159 -3.44 -0.41 -3.86
C ALA A 159 -2.75 -1.47 -2.98
N GLU A 160 -1.68 -2.11 -3.47
CA GLU A 160 -0.90 -3.07 -2.69
C GLU A 160 -0.18 -2.40 -1.53
N GLN A 161 0.39 -1.22 -1.77
CA GLN A 161 1.07 -0.46 -0.73
C GLN A 161 0.10 -0.02 0.39
N ILE A 162 -1.08 0.47 0.02
CA ILE A 162 -2.15 0.85 0.96
C ILE A 162 -2.59 -0.38 1.77
N ARG A 163 -2.86 -1.51 1.10
CA ARG A 163 -3.24 -2.76 1.76
C ARG A 163 -2.21 -3.19 2.80
N THR A 164 -0.94 -3.19 2.42
CA THR A 164 0.16 -3.59 3.33
C THR A 164 0.23 -2.68 4.56
N ARG A 165 0.10 -1.35 4.38
CA ARG A 165 0.15 -0.41 5.50
C ARG A 165 -1.06 -0.55 6.44
N VAL A 166 -2.25 -0.75 5.89
CA VAL A 166 -3.45 -1.03 6.68
C VAL A 166 -3.33 -2.35 7.43
N ALA A 167 -2.78 -3.40 6.80
CA ALA A 167 -2.54 -4.69 7.45
C ALA A 167 -1.54 -4.57 8.62
N VAL A 168 -0.46 -3.81 8.44
CA VAL A 168 0.51 -3.51 9.50
C VAL A 168 -0.17 -2.78 10.67
N PHE A 169 -0.97 -1.76 10.38
CA PHE A 169 -1.74 -1.05 11.39
C PHE A 169 -2.67 -1.98 12.18
N MET A 170 -3.43 -2.84 11.48
CA MET A 170 -4.33 -3.81 12.13
C MET A 170 -3.61 -4.83 13.00
N THR A 171 -2.34 -5.14 12.69
CA THR A 171 -1.52 -6.09 13.45
C THR A 171 -0.85 -5.45 14.67
N SER A 172 -0.33 -4.24 14.51
CA SER A 172 0.51 -3.57 15.52
C SER A 172 -0.24 -2.49 16.32
N GLY A 173 -1.38 -2.02 15.82
CA GLY A 173 -2.09 -0.85 16.36
C GLY A 173 -1.34 0.47 16.16
N THR A 174 -0.21 0.44 15.46
CA THR A 174 0.63 1.63 15.21
C THR A 174 0.68 1.88 13.70
N PRO A 175 0.36 3.10 13.21
CA PRO A 175 0.54 3.45 11.81
C PRO A 175 2.01 3.23 11.39
N ALA A 176 2.21 2.70 10.19
CA ALA A 176 3.55 2.59 9.64
C ALA A 176 4.19 4.00 9.55
N PRO A 177 5.51 4.14 9.74
CA PRO A 177 6.20 5.40 9.58
C PRO A 177 5.91 5.99 8.19
N ILE A 178 5.52 7.27 8.14
CA ILE A 178 5.31 7.97 6.87
C ILE A 178 6.65 8.04 6.16
N THR A 179 6.76 7.42 5.00
CA THR A 179 7.93 7.59 4.15
C THR A 179 7.92 9.03 3.63
N PRO A 180 8.91 9.87 3.97
CA PRO A 180 8.96 11.21 3.42
C PRO A 180 9.02 11.15 1.90
N PRO A 181 8.44 12.13 1.18
CA PRO A 181 8.55 12.17 -0.27
C PRO A 181 10.02 12.24 -0.67
N PRO A 182 10.39 11.65 -1.81
CA PRO A 182 11.76 11.73 -2.29
C PRO A 182 12.17 13.21 -2.44
N PRO A 183 13.44 13.55 -2.15
CA PRO A 183 13.92 14.92 -2.25
C PRO A 183 13.67 15.45 -3.67
N GLY A 184 13.02 16.62 -3.79
CA GLY A 184 12.65 17.23 -5.08
C GLY A 184 11.17 17.08 -5.45
N SER A 185 10.36 16.39 -4.67
CA SER A 185 8.90 16.40 -4.86
C SER A 185 8.35 17.79 -4.53
N PRO A 186 7.60 18.44 -5.43
CA PRO A 186 6.94 19.69 -5.10
C PRO A 186 5.94 19.48 -3.95
N PRO A 187 5.71 20.50 -3.10
CA PRO A 187 4.75 20.39 -2.01
C PRO A 187 3.36 20.03 -2.53
N PRO A 188 2.54 19.31 -1.75
CA PRO A 188 1.16 19.01 -2.13
C PRO A 188 0.45 20.33 -2.46
N ALA A 189 -0.28 20.35 -3.59
CA ALA A 189 -1.17 21.46 -3.86
C ALA A 189 -2.18 21.53 -2.70
N GLU A 190 -2.29 22.70 -2.05
CA GLU A 190 -3.32 22.92 -1.06
C GLU A 190 -4.68 22.53 -1.63
N ALA A 191 -5.45 21.82 -0.82
CA ALA A 191 -6.81 21.45 -1.20
C ALA A 191 -7.57 22.74 -1.57
N PRO A 192 -8.24 22.80 -2.72
CA PRO A 192 -9.05 23.97 -3.06
C PRO A 192 -10.20 24.06 -2.07
N GLY A 193 -10.16 25.03 -1.16
CA GLY A 193 -11.29 25.25 -0.26
C GLY A 193 -11.09 26.00 1.04
N SER A 194 -9.92 26.56 1.37
CA SER A 194 -9.76 27.22 2.68
C SER A 194 -9.71 28.76 2.66
N TRP A 195 -10.03 29.44 1.54
CA TRP A 195 -9.97 30.91 1.47
C TRP A 195 -11.23 31.55 0.87
N ALA A 196 -12.36 31.05 1.21
CA ALA A 196 -13.63 31.70 0.90
C ALA A 196 -14.34 32.07 2.20
N THR A 197 -13.96 33.20 2.80
CA THR A 197 -14.92 34.09 3.45
C THR A 197 -14.32 35.49 3.57
N PRO A 198 -15.03 36.53 3.09
CA PRO A 198 -14.76 37.92 3.46
C PRO A 198 -15.15 38.19 4.88
#